data_87340e3ab81607b8148b069b60f49f40
#
_entry.id   87340e3ab81607b8148b069b60f49f40
#
_cell.length_a   1.000
_cell.length_b   1.000
_cell.length_c   1.000
_cell.angle_alpha   90.00
_cell.angle_beta   90.00
_cell.angle_gamma   90.00
#
_symmetry.space_group_name_H-M   'P 1'
#
loop_
_entity.id
_entity.type
_entity.pdbx_description
1 polymer ?
#
loop_
_entity_poly.entity_id
_entity_poly.type
_entity_poly.pdbx_seq_one_letter_code
_entity_poly.pdbx_strand_id
1 'polypeptide(L)'
;ILREGTNGWTAMAANPYGGPSDPENGWKDPHEAMPMVGDAAAFAWAQGFMTGTVPKNDVDGWAWMLHGDMGEDNRMYLVTDEEGIAKAKADGEWIESGAHLMLFPADPSTLDGQTTDFNSGAPYVMFAGTEYAHLMIPVEGYYDYQEKK
;
A
#
# COMPACT_ATOMS: atom_id res chain seq x y z
N ILE A 1 -11.68 1.03 11.03
CA ILE A 1 -12.39 -0.12 10.42
C ILE A 1 -13.62 0.41 9.71
N LEU A 2 -13.79 0.04 8.45
CA LEU A 2 -15.00 0.34 7.67
C LEU A 2 -16.04 -0.78 7.84
N ARG A 3 -15.59 -2.03 7.81
CA ARG A 3 -16.45 -3.20 7.94
C ARG A 3 -15.66 -4.44 8.35
N GLU A 4 -16.16 -5.17 9.32
CA GLU A 4 -15.70 -6.53 9.61
C GLU A 4 -16.53 -7.54 8.80
N GLY A 5 -15.83 -8.43 8.10
CA GLY A 5 -16.47 -9.53 7.37
C GLY A 5 -16.73 -10.73 8.26
N THR A 6 -17.57 -11.64 7.79
CA THR A 6 -17.86 -12.91 8.49
C THR A 6 -16.90 -14.04 8.10
N ASN A 7 -15.99 -13.78 7.18
CA ASN A 7 -15.04 -14.74 6.60
C ASN A 7 -13.57 -14.52 7.07
N GLY A 8 -13.37 -13.71 8.12
CA GLY A 8 -12.04 -13.38 8.63
C GLY A 8 -11.35 -12.21 7.91
N TRP A 9 -12.00 -11.56 6.95
CA TRP A 9 -11.49 -10.37 6.25
C TRP A 9 -12.11 -9.10 6.83
N THR A 10 -11.33 -8.04 6.88
CA THR A 10 -11.74 -6.73 7.39
C THR A 10 -11.45 -5.65 6.37
N ALA A 11 -12.39 -4.72 6.19
CA ALA A 11 -12.20 -3.53 5.38
C ALA A 11 -11.85 -2.33 6.26
N MET A 12 -10.83 -1.57 5.87
CA MET A 12 -10.40 -0.35 6.54
C MET A 12 -10.05 0.76 5.54
N ALA A 13 -10.14 2.02 5.96
CA ALA A 13 -9.48 3.11 5.27
C ALA A 13 -8.00 3.08 5.69
N ALA A 14 -7.10 2.97 4.71
CA ALA A 14 -5.68 2.76 4.96
C ALA A 14 -4.81 3.98 4.64
N ASN A 15 -5.42 5.16 4.40
CA ASN A 15 -4.67 6.37 4.11
C ASN A 15 -3.82 6.79 5.32
N PRO A 16 -2.48 6.76 5.22
CA PRO A 16 -1.59 7.14 6.31
C PRO A 16 -1.29 8.65 6.36
N TYR A 17 -1.74 9.42 5.35
CA TYR A 17 -1.34 10.81 5.15
C TYR A 17 -2.23 11.82 5.85
N GLY A 18 -3.07 11.36 6.78
CA GLY A 18 -3.88 12.24 7.60
C GLY A 18 -5.36 12.26 7.22
N GLY A 19 -6.00 13.38 7.51
CA GLY A 19 -7.42 13.51 7.40
C GLY A 19 -7.95 13.56 5.96
N PRO A 20 -9.27 13.51 5.81
CA PRO A 20 -9.91 13.64 4.51
C PRO A 20 -9.68 15.02 3.89
N SER A 21 -9.76 15.10 2.56
CA SER A 21 -9.73 16.37 1.83
C SER A 21 -10.93 17.26 2.18
N ASP A 22 -12.04 16.64 2.57
CA ASP A 22 -13.19 17.32 3.15
C ASP A 22 -13.34 16.92 4.62
N PRO A 23 -12.82 17.73 5.58
CA PRO A 23 -12.86 17.41 7.00
C PRO A 23 -14.28 17.40 7.59
N GLU A 24 -15.28 17.94 6.91
CA GLU A 24 -16.68 17.92 7.36
C GLU A 24 -17.39 16.63 6.96
N ASN A 25 -17.12 16.13 5.76
CA ASN A 25 -17.83 15.01 5.14
C ASN A 25 -16.99 13.73 4.97
N GLY A 26 -15.69 13.79 5.23
CA GLY A 26 -14.77 12.66 5.07
C GLY A 26 -13.99 12.71 3.75
N TRP A 27 -13.61 11.53 3.24
CA TRP A 27 -12.86 11.40 2.01
C TRP A 27 -13.73 11.79 0.80
N LYS A 28 -13.18 12.53 -0.16
CA LYS A 28 -13.93 12.98 -1.35
C LYS A 28 -14.30 11.83 -2.29
N ASP A 29 -13.46 10.79 -2.32
CA ASP A 29 -13.67 9.60 -3.15
C ASP A 29 -12.97 8.37 -2.54
N PRO A 30 -13.27 7.15 -3.05
CA PRO A 30 -12.64 5.92 -2.53
C PRO A 30 -11.12 5.86 -2.71
N HIS A 31 -10.57 6.47 -3.76
CA HIS A 31 -9.13 6.51 -3.98
C HIS A 31 -8.41 7.27 -2.85
N GLU A 32 -8.97 8.42 -2.45
CA GLU A 32 -8.45 9.20 -1.33
C GLU A 32 -8.51 8.42 0.01
N ALA A 33 -9.58 7.67 0.24
CA ALA A 33 -9.72 6.85 1.44
C ALA A 33 -8.76 5.66 1.48
N MET A 34 -8.23 5.25 0.34
CA MET A 34 -7.32 4.09 0.20
C MET A 34 -7.87 2.83 0.89
N PRO A 35 -9.09 2.36 0.54
CA PRO A 35 -9.68 1.24 1.24
C PRO A 35 -8.90 -0.05 0.98
N MET A 36 -8.52 -0.71 2.07
CA MET A 36 -7.87 -2.01 2.08
C MET A 36 -8.84 -3.06 2.65
N VAL A 37 -8.96 -4.18 1.98
CA VAL A 37 -9.70 -5.34 2.47
C VAL A 37 -8.72 -6.49 2.64
N GLY A 38 -8.44 -6.88 3.87
CA GLY A 38 -7.40 -7.86 4.18
C GLY A 38 -7.81 -8.88 5.23
N ASP A 39 -7.05 -9.98 5.27
CA ASP A 39 -7.12 -10.95 6.34
C ASP A 39 -6.48 -10.42 7.64
N ALA A 40 -6.50 -11.22 8.70
CA ALA A 40 -5.99 -10.79 10.00
C ALA A 40 -4.49 -10.46 9.98
N ALA A 41 -3.68 -11.17 9.20
CA ALA A 41 -2.24 -10.91 9.10
C ALA A 41 -1.96 -9.61 8.32
N ALA A 42 -2.67 -9.37 7.21
CA ALA A 42 -2.59 -8.11 6.47
C ALA A 42 -3.05 -6.92 7.32
N PHE A 43 -4.12 -7.10 8.12
CA PHE A 43 -4.60 -6.07 9.03
C PHE A 43 -3.56 -5.73 10.11
N ALA A 44 -2.91 -6.73 10.70
CA ALA A 44 -1.83 -6.53 11.68
C ALA A 44 -0.61 -5.83 11.04
N TRP A 45 -0.27 -6.18 9.79
CA TRP A 45 0.76 -5.48 9.05
C TRP A 45 0.41 -3.99 8.85
N ALA A 46 -0.81 -3.70 8.40
CA ALA A 46 -1.27 -2.33 8.19
C ALA A 46 -1.26 -1.49 9.47
N GLN A 47 -1.63 -2.08 10.61
CA GLN A 47 -1.53 -1.41 11.91
C GLN A 47 -0.07 -1.11 12.27
N GLY A 48 0.83 -2.07 12.07
CA GLY A 48 2.26 -1.87 12.29
C GLY A 48 2.81 -0.74 11.42
N PHE A 49 2.49 -0.75 10.13
CA PHE A 49 2.86 0.28 9.18
C PHE A 49 2.39 1.68 9.63
N MET A 50 1.12 1.83 10.01
CA MET A 50 0.56 3.13 10.43
C MET A 50 1.08 3.63 11.78
N THR A 51 1.54 2.74 12.65
CA THR A 51 2.05 3.09 13.99
C THR A 51 3.58 3.09 14.09
N GLY A 52 4.28 2.73 13.01
CA GLY A 52 5.73 2.63 12.98
C GLY A 52 6.28 1.45 13.81
N THR A 53 5.45 0.42 14.05
CA THR A 53 5.88 -0.80 14.75
C THR A 53 6.11 -1.92 13.74
N VAL A 54 7.13 -2.76 14.00
CA VAL A 54 7.44 -3.90 13.15
C VAL A 54 6.30 -4.91 13.21
N PRO A 55 5.67 -5.25 12.06
CA PRO A 55 4.66 -6.30 12.02
C PRO A 55 5.28 -7.64 12.41
N LYS A 56 4.57 -8.42 13.22
CA LYS A 56 4.97 -9.79 13.59
C LYS A 56 3.80 -10.71 13.34
N ASN A 57 3.90 -11.49 12.27
CA ASN A 57 2.92 -12.48 11.88
C ASN A 57 3.58 -13.84 11.75
N ASP A 58 2.88 -14.91 12.09
CA ASP A 58 3.32 -16.30 11.92
C ASP A 58 2.95 -16.86 10.54
N VAL A 59 2.10 -16.14 9.81
CA VAL A 59 1.60 -16.51 8.48
C VAL A 59 1.60 -15.30 7.56
N ASP A 60 1.65 -15.55 6.26
CA ASP A 60 1.52 -14.53 5.23
C ASP A 60 0.12 -13.91 5.26
N GLY A 61 0.06 -12.60 5.00
CA GLY A 61 -1.19 -11.85 4.90
C GLY A 61 -1.53 -11.48 3.46
N TRP A 62 -2.81 -11.34 3.17
CA TRP A 62 -3.32 -10.95 1.86
C TRP A 62 -4.30 -9.80 1.97
N ALA A 63 -4.22 -8.84 1.07
CA ALA A 63 -5.18 -7.75 0.99
C ALA A 63 -5.41 -7.26 -0.43
N TRP A 64 -6.63 -6.79 -0.66
CA TRP A 64 -7.01 -6.06 -1.87
C TRP A 64 -7.06 -4.56 -1.59
N MET A 65 -6.53 -3.76 -2.54
CA MET A 65 -6.77 -2.32 -2.65
C MET A 65 -7.29 -2.01 -4.05
N LEU A 66 -8.60 -2.18 -4.27
CA LEU A 66 -9.22 -2.07 -5.59
C LEU A 66 -9.42 -0.61 -6.05
N HIS A 67 -9.28 0.34 -5.15
CA HIS A 67 -9.27 1.78 -5.44
C HIS A 67 -7.86 2.40 -5.39
N GLY A 68 -6.84 1.57 -5.18
CA GLY A 68 -5.46 2.00 -5.14
C GLY A 68 -5.08 2.91 -3.97
N ASP A 69 -4.01 3.65 -4.13
CA ASP A 69 -3.50 4.61 -3.15
C ASP A 69 -3.12 5.95 -3.79
N MET A 70 -3.00 6.99 -2.96
CA MET A 70 -2.70 8.36 -3.39
C MET A 70 -1.22 8.62 -3.64
N GLY A 71 -0.40 7.62 -3.55
CA GLY A 71 1.02 7.69 -3.86
C GLY A 71 1.93 7.28 -2.71
N GLU A 72 2.98 6.57 -3.08
CA GLU A 72 4.02 6.06 -2.19
C GLU A 72 5.39 6.18 -2.86
N ASP A 73 6.44 6.38 -2.04
CA ASP A 73 7.80 6.10 -2.49
C ASP A 73 8.03 4.59 -2.46
N ASN A 74 8.34 4.00 -3.61
CA ASN A 74 8.56 2.55 -3.73
C ASN A 74 9.70 2.01 -2.84
N ARG A 75 10.60 2.90 -2.37
CA ARG A 75 11.79 2.55 -1.56
C ARG A 75 11.58 2.73 -0.07
N MET A 76 10.77 3.71 0.31
CA MET A 76 10.68 4.17 1.70
C MET A 76 9.23 4.32 2.13
N TYR A 77 8.86 3.66 3.22
CA TYR A 77 7.52 3.81 3.77
C TYR A 77 7.31 5.19 4.44
N LEU A 78 6.06 5.66 4.41
CA LEU A 78 5.60 6.89 5.08
C LEU A 78 6.41 8.14 4.71
N VAL A 79 6.64 8.36 3.42
CA VAL A 79 7.13 9.65 2.93
C VAL A 79 5.92 10.59 2.81
N THR A 80 5.77 11.53 3.76
CA THR A 80 4.58 12.38 3.89
C THR A 80 4.86 13.87 3.75
N ASP A 81 6.11 14.30 3.79
CA ASP A 81 6.49 15.70 3.60
C ASP A 81 6.67 16.04 2.11
N GLU A 82 6.40 17.30 1.77
CA GLU A 82 6.45 17.79 0.38
C GLU A 82 7.83 17.61 -0.26
N GLU A 83 8.91 17.75 0.50
CA GLU A 83 10.28 17.62 -0.01
C GLU A 83 10.58 16.15 -0.35
N GLY A 84 10.22 15.22 0.52
CA GLY A 84 10.38 13.79 0.28
C GLY A 84 9.55 13.30 -0.91
N ILE A 85 8.30 13.75 -1.03
CA ILE A 85 7.43 13.43 -2.16
C ILE A 85 8.02 13.97 -3.47
N ALA A 86 8.48 15.23 -3.48
CA ALA A 86 9.10 15.83 -4.65
C ALA A 86 10.37 15.09 -5.07
N LYS A 87 11.17 14.68 -4.08
CA LYS A 87 12.37 13.88 -4.32
C LYS A 87 12.03 12.51 -4.92
N ALA A 88 11.06 11.79 -4.35
CA ALA A 88 10.63 10.49 -4.86
C ALA A 88 10.13 10.59 -6.32
N LYS A 89 9.38 11.64 -6.63
CA LYS A 89 8.93 11.92 -8.01
C LYS A 89 10.11 12.21 -8.94
N ALA A 90 11.06 13.02 -8.52
CA ALA A 90 12.27 13.35 -9.31
C ALA A 90 13.15 12.12 -9.55
N ASP A 91 13.23 11.21 -8.59
CA ASP A 91 13.98 9.96 -8.69
C ASP A 91 13.26 8.90 -9.53
N GLY A 92 11.99 9.10 -9.89
CA GLY A 92 11.17 8.12 -10.61
C GLY A 92 10.67 6.96 -9.75
N GLU A 93 10.61 7.15 -8.43
CA GLU A 93 10.24 6.13 -7.45
C GLU A 93 8.84 6.33 -6.83
N TRP A 94 8.18 7.44 -7.18
CA TRP A 94 6.82 7.69 -6.71
C TRP A 94 5.83 6.94 -7.57
N ILE A 95 4.98 6.14 -6.94
CA ILE A 95 3.89 5.40 -7.59
C ILE A 95 2.56 5.75 -6.97
N GLU A 96 1.61 6.22 -7.75
CA GLU A 96 0.20 6.32 -7.40
C GLU A 96 -0.51 5.12 -8.00
N SER A 97 -0.73 4.10 -7.18
CA SER A 97 -1.23 2.81 -7.65
C SER A 97 -2.74 2.81 -7.86
N GLY A 98 -3.20 2.09 -8.88
CA GLY A 98 -4.59 1.69 -9.04
C GLY A 98 -4.86 0.33 -8.37
N ALA A 99 -5.81 -0.41 -8.94
CA ALA A 99 -6.26 -1.68 -8.38
C ALA A 99 -5.14 -2.74 -8.29
N HIS A 100 -4.99 -3.34 -7.11
CA HIS A 100 -3.97 -4.37 -6.88
C HIS A 100 -4.32 -5.31 -5.72
N LEU A 101 -3.64 -6.46 -5.72
CA LEU A 101 -3.56 -7.39 -4.60
C LEU A 101 -2.18 -7.24 -3.95
N MET A 102 -2.09 -7.44 -2.65
CA MET A 102 -0.84 -7.43 -1.89
C MET A 102 -0.64 -8.74 -1.14
N LEU A 103 0.60 -9.22 -1.11
CA LEU A 103 1.07 -10.26 -0.21
C LEU A 103 2.02 -9.66 0.81
N PHE A 104 1.71 -9.81 2.08
CA PHE A 104 2.53 -9.42 3.21
C PHE A 104 3.17 -10.68 3.80
N PRO A 105 4.43 -11.01 3.47
CA PRO A 105 5.05 -12.24 3.96
C PRO A 105 5.28 -12.16 5.47
N ALA A 106 5.15 -13.29 6.15
CA ALA A 106 5.50 -13.41 7.57
C ALA A 106 6.99 -13.11 7.79
N ASP A 107 7.83 -13.49 6.82
CA ASP A 107 9.25 -13.13 6.76
C ASP A 107 9.52 -12.29 5.51
N PRO A 108 9.66 -10.95 5.65
CA PRO A 108 9.92 -10.05 4.53
C PRO A 108 11.18 -10.38 3.73
N SER A 109 12.17 -11.02 4.34
CA SER A 109 13.42 -11.41 3.65
C SER A 109 13.21 -12.43 2.53
N THR A 110 12.07 -13.12 2.52
CA THR A 110 11.69 -14.03 1.44
C THR A 110 11.50 -13.33 0.09
N LEU A 111 11.32 -12.01 0.12
CA LEU A 111 11.20 -11.17 -1.07
C LEU A 111 12.55 -10.60 -1.56
N ASP A 112 13.64 -10.84 -0.84
CA ASP A 112 14.96 -10.32 -1.20
C ASP A 112 15.39 -10.78 -2.59
N GLY A 113 15.89 -9.81 -3.39
CA GLY A 113 16.36 -10.07 -4.75
C GLY A 113 15.26 -10.17 -5.82
N GLN A 114 13.98 -10.03 -5.44
CA GLN A 114 12.91 -9.90 -6.42
C GLN A 114 12.87 -8.49 -7.02
N THR A 115 12.24 -8.35 -8.19
CA THR A 115 12.15 -7.06 -8.88
C THR A 115 11.41 -6.02 -8.07
N THR A 116 11.89 -4.77 -8.14
CA THR A 116 11.23 -3.57 -7.61
C THR A 116 10.64 -2.70 -8.72
N ASP A 117 10.67 -3.16 -9.97
CA ASP A 117 10.18 -2.41 -11.13
C ASP A 117 8.65 -2.41 -11.21
N PHE A 118 8.04 -1.35 -10.69
CA PHE A 118 6.59 -1.15 -10.72
C PHE A 118 6.03 -0.77 -12.10
N ASN A 119 6.87 -0.54 -13.10
CA ASN A 119 6.44 -0.19 -14.47
C ASN A 119 6.30 -1.40 -15.38
N SER A 120 6.69 -2.58 -14.94
CA SER A 120 6.72 -3.79 -15.77
C SER A 120 5.35 -4.43 -16.02
N GLY A 121 4.33 -4.08 -15.24
CA GLY A 121 3.03 -4.78 -15.23
C GLY A 121 3.02 -6.13 -14.53
N ALA A 122 4.19 -6.60 -14.11
CA ALA A 122 4.36 -7.84 -13.32
C ALA A 122 4.33 -7.54 -11.82
N PRO A 123 4.17 -8.55 -10.96
CA PRO A 123 4.36 -8.39 -9.52
C PRO A 123 5.75 -7.85 -9.18
N TYR A 124 5.82 -6.95 -8.22
CA TYR A 124 7.06 -6.31 -7.76
C TYR A 124 7.05 -6.09 -6.25
N VAL A 125 8.23 -5.88 -5.67
CA VAL A 125 8.39 -5.64 -4.23
C VAL A 125 8.39 -4.14 -3.96
N MET A 126 7.50 -3.70 -3.08
CA MET A 126 7.49 -2.37 -2.50
C MET A 126 8.19 -2.40 -1.14
N PHE A 127 8.92 -1.33 -0.81
CA PHE A 127 9.72 -1.18 0.41
C PHE A 127 10.78 -2.29 0.57
N ALA A 128 11.39 -2.70 -0.53
CA ALA A 128 12.40 -3.77 -0.56
C ALA A 128 13.52 -3.55 0.46
N GLY A 129 13.93 -4.61 1.13
CA GLY A 129 14.99 -4.58 2.14
C GLY A 129 14.57 -3.99 3.49
N THR A 130 13.29 -3.69 3.69
CA THR A 130 12.73 -3.19 4.96
C THR A 130 11.82 -4.23 5.61
N GLU A 131 11.49 -3.99 6.88
CA GLU A 131 10.54 -4.81 7.64
C GLU A 131 9.10 -4.72 7.10
N TYR A 132 8.83 -3.77 6.23
CA TYR A 132 7.55 -3.54 5.58
C TYR A 132 7.52 -4.02 4.13
N ALA A 133 8.57 -4.69 3.65
CA ALA A 133 8.60 -5.22 2.30
C ALA A 133 7.39 -6.13 2.04
N HIS A 134 6.71 -5.88 0.94
CA HIS A 134 5.55 -6.66 0.52
C HIS A 134 5.48 -6.76 -0.99
N LEU A 135 4.75 -7.75 -1.50
CA LEU A 135 4.59 -7.98 -2.92
C LEU A 135 3.35 -7.26 -3.42
N MET A 136 3.52 -6.40 -4.41
CA MET A 136 2.46 -5.72 -5.15
C MET A 136 2.12 -6.53 -6.38
N ILE A 137 0.86 -6.85 -6.58
CA ILE A 137 0.36 -7.65 -7.71
C ILE A 137 -0.64 -6.78 -8.47
N PRO A 138 -0.19 -6.09 -9.55
CA PRO A 138 -1.07 -5.27 -10.38
C PRO A 138 -2.21 -6.08 -11.00
N VAL A 139 -3.41 -5.51 -11.01
CA VAL A 139 -4.54 -6.02 -11.77
C VAL A 139 -5.05 -4.95 -12.74
N GLU A 140 -6.11 -5.24 -13.48
CA GLU A 140 -6.70 -4.25 -14.41
C GLU A 140 -7.00 -2.93 -13.69
N GLY A 141 -6.58 -1.80 -14.31
CA GLY A 141 -6.72 -0.48 -13.72
C GLY A 141 -5.55 -0.01 -12.86
N TYR A 142 -4.51 -0.81 -12.69
CA TYR A 142 -3.37 -0.47 -11.84
C TYR A 142 -2.68 0.85 -12.23
N TYR A 143 -2.57 1.13 -13.54
CA TYR A 143 -1.90 2.34 -14.06
C TYR A 143 -2.86 3.48 -14.38
N ASP A 144 -4.13 3.44 -13.95
CA ASP A 144 -5.12 4.45 -14.30
C ASP A 144 -4.81 5.83 -13.70
N TYR A 145 -4.07 5.89 -12.61
CA TYR A 145 -3.67 7.13 -11.92
C TYR A 145 -2.26 7.60 -12.28
N GLN A 146 -1.51 6.84 -13.08
CA GLN A 146 -0.19 7.23 -13.52
C GLN A 146 -0.26 8.28 -14.61
N GLU A 147 0.68 9.23 -14.61
CA GLU A 147 0.85 10.13 -15.76
C GLU A 147 1.16 9.30 -17.01
N LYS A 148 0.32 9.44 -18.02
CA LYS A 148 0.57 8.79 -19.31
C LYS A 148 1.80 9.46 -19.92
N LYS A 149 2.87 8.72 -20.03
CA LYS A 149 4.09 9.13 -20.73
C LYS A 149 3.85 9.20 -22.21
#